data_a582db6e0aae252a578ee48c8f37236b
#
_entry.id   a582db6e0aae252a578ee48c8f37236b
#
_cell.length_a   1.000
_cell.length_b   1.000
_cell.length_c   1.000
_cell.angle_alpha   90.00
_cell.angle_beta   90.00
_cell.angle_gamma   90.00
#
_symmetry.space_group_name_H-M   'P 1'
#
loop_
_entity.id
_entity.type
_entity.pdbx_description
1 polymer ?
#
loop_
_entity_poly.entity_id
_entity_poly.type
_entity_poly.pdbx_seq_one_letter_code
_entity_poly.pdbx_strand_id
1 'polypeptide(L)'
;MVGRAIVDRHGLAPEVHPSDFGAVVAAACLAHDIGNPPFGHAGEDAMRAWFASHSAYLAGLDPDQRADLLNYEGNAQGFRILTHLQNPTNPGGLQLTCAVLATFAKYPRRSHLVEPLSGKSARKFGYFQAEAGLFAEVAETVGLIPRAAGAWFRHPLTFLVEAADDTCYLVVDIEDGVQQGCVSPEQAEELLLDLAGGIEAASRLKHLEDPKRRIEYLRARAIGRLVDEAARIFLENEAAILDGSFDHALFDVSPVGESLQKVRKVAEEQIYNARQVMEVMAAGYEVISGLLDGYVDGACGPQTARNRVWANLLPADFDQMAGESNYLRMLQVADMIAGMTDSYAVSAYRRLKGIELPG
;
A
#
# COMPACT_ATOMS: atom_id res chain seq x y z
N MET A 1 10.37 -22.11 -0.35
CA MET A 1 11.02 -22.40 -1.64
C MET A 1 12.20 -21.47 -1.91
N VAL A 2 11.98 -20.22 -2.21
CA VAL A 2 13.03 -19.23 -2.56
C VAL A 2 14.15 -19.19 -1.52
N GLY A 3 13.84 -19.03 -0.23
CA GLY A 3 14.85 -18.95 0.82
C GLY A 3 15.78 -20.17 0.89
N ARG A 4 15.27 -21.39 0.66
CA ARG A 4 16.12 -22.59 0.61
C ARG A 4 17.05 -22.55 -0.60
N ALA A 5 16.53 -22.21 -1.77
CA ALA A 5 17.33 -22.13 -2.99
C ALA A 5 18.46 -21.09 -2.87
N ILE A 6 18.18 -19.94 -2.24
CA ILE A 6 19.19 -18.89 -2.00
C ILE A 6 20.24 -19.36 -1.00
N VAL A 7 19.82 -19.90 0.15
CA VAL A 7 20.76 -20.41 1.18
C VAL A 7 21.70 -21.45 0.60
N ASP A 8 21.17 -22.42 -0.16
CA ASP A 8 21.94 -23.49 -0.76
C ASP A 8 22.88 -22.95 -1.87
N ARG A 9 22.39 -22.05 -2.74
CA ARG A 9 23.15 -21.49 -3.85
C ARG A 9 24.32 -20.63 -3.41
N HIS A 10 24.14 -19.84 -2.36
CA HIS A 10 25.14 -18.89 -1.86
C HIS A 10 25.89 -19.37 -0.62
N GLY A 11 25.63 -20.59 -0.15
CA GLY A 11 26.32 -21.18 1.00
C GLY A 11 26.15 -20.38 2.29
N LEU A 12 24.95 -19.86 2.56
CA LEU A 12 24.67 -18.97 3.68
C LEU A 12 24.45 -19.69 5.02
N ALA A 13 24.28 -21.02 5.02
CA ALA A 13 24.19 -21.79 6.25
C ALA A 13 25.56 -21.88 6.94
N PRO A 14 25.61 -21.93 8.30
CA PRO A 14 24.46 -21.98 9.24
C PRO A 14 23.96 -20.60 9.70
N GLU A 15 24.52 -19.50 9.23
CA GLU A 15 24.26 -18.14 9.74
C GLU A 15 22.85 -17.65 9.37
N VAL A 16 22.31 -18.10 8.21
CA VAL A 16 21.00 -17.72 7.71
C VAL A 16 20.16 -18.97 7.50
N HIS A 17 18.94 -18.98 8.08
CA HIS A 17 18.01 -20.07 7.91
C HIS A 17 17.00 -19.76 6.77
N PRO A 18 16.62 -20.73 5.93
CA PRO A 18 15.64 -20.53 4.86
C PRO A 18 14.30 -19.91 5.30
N SER A 19 13.86 -20.14 6.53
CA SER A 19 12.65 -19.56 7.09
C SER A 19 12.74 -18.05 7.36
N ASP A 20 13.95 -17.50 7.50
CA ASP A 20 14.15 -16.07 7.79
C ASP A 20 13.64 -15.22 6.62
N PHE A 21 13.89 -15.66 5.40
CA PHE A 21 13.33 -15.04 4.19
C PHE A 21 11.79 -15.04 4.22
N GLY A 22 11.20 -16.17 4.60
CA GLY A 22 9.75 -16.30 4.73
C GLY A 22 9.17 -15.40 5.80
N ALA A 23 9.85 -15.27 6.95
CA ALA A 23 9.42 -14.40 8.05
C ALA A 23 9.45 -12.92 7.64
N VAL A 24 10.51 -12.47 6.95
CA VAL A 24 10.63 -11.09 6.45
C VAL A 24 9.52 -10.80 5.44
N VAL A 25 9.29 -11.67 4.46
CA VAL A 25 8.23 -11.49 3.46
C VAL A 25 6.85 -11.49 4.12
N ALA A 26 6.58 -12.43 5.04
CA ALA A 26 5.30 -12.50 5.74
C ALA A 26 5.02 -11.23 6.58
N ALA A 27 6.02 -10.72 7.30
CA ALA A 27 5.89 -9.48 8.06
C ALA A 27 5.61 -8.28 7.14
N ALA A 28 6.31 -8.15 6.02
CA ALA A 28 6.09 -7.09 5.04
C ALA A 28 4.70 -7.22 4.38
N CYS A 29 4.24 -8.44 4.05
CA CYS A 29 2.89 -8.67 3.53
C CYS A 29 1.79 -8.30 4.52
N LEU A 30 1.98 -8.58 5.83
CA LEU A 30 1.01 -8.18 6.86
C LEU A 30 0.90 -6.66 6.99
N ALA A 31 1.97 -5.94 6.69
CA ALA A 31 2.03 -4.50 6.84
C ALA A 31 1.69 -3.72 5.55
N HIS A 32 1.63 -4.36 4.38
CA HIS A 32 1.69 -3.69 3.08
C HIS A 32 0.65 -2.57 2.88
N ASP A 33 -0.55 -2.72 3.44
CA ASP A 33 -1.66 -1.78 3.32
C ASP A 33 -1.97 -0.96 4.59
N ILE A 34 -1.10 -1.05 5.62
CA ILE A 34 -1.35 -0.40 6.93
C ILE A 34 -1.46 1.13 6.83
N GLY A 35 -0.93 1.73 5.77
CA GLY A 35 -0.94 3.18 5.56
C GLY A 35 -2.09 3.68 4.69
N ASN A 36 -2.95 2.81 4.18
CA ASN A 36 -4.09 3.22 3.37
C ASN A 36 -5.08 4.03 4.23
N PRO A 37 -5.46 5.25 3.82
CA PRO A 37 -6.46 6.04 4.53
C PRO A 37 -7.86 5.43 4.36
N PRO A 38 -8.87 5.91 5.11
CA PRO A 38 -10.26 5.55 4.85
C PRO A 38 -10.60 5.70 3.37
N PHE A 39 -11.40 4.78 2.84
CA PHE A 39 -11.77 4.67 1.42
C PHE A 39 -10.60 4.33 0.49
N GLY A 40 -9.46 3.89 1.00
CA GLY A 40 -8.32 3.42 0.23
C GLY A 40 -7.78 4.47 -0.76
N HIS A 41 -7.62 4.11 -2.04
CA HIS A 41 -7.10 5.03 -3.07
C HIS A 41 -7.97 6.28 -3.28
N ALA A 42 -9.30 6.19 -3.09
CA ALA A 42 -10.16 7.36 -3.17
C ALA A 42 -9.86 8.35 -2.02
N GLY A 43 -9.52 7.83 -0.84
CA GLY A 43 -9.06 8.64 0.29
C GLY A 43 -7.72 9.33 0.02
N GLU A 44 -6.75 8.62 -0.59
CA GLU A 44 -5.50 9.23 -1.02
C GLU A 44 -5.73 10.37 -2.04
N ASP A 45 -6.58 10.11 -3.04
CA ASP A 45 -6.93 11.11 -4.06
C ASP A 45 -7.63 12.31 -3.45
N ALA A 46 -8.52 12.09 -2.48
CA ALA A 46 -9.20 13.17 -1.75
C ALA A 46 -8.21 14.04 -0.96
N MET A 47 -7.23 13.42 -0.27
CA MET A 47 -6.17 14.15 0.42
C MET A 47 -5.32 14.99 -0.55
N ARG A 48 -4.87 14.39 -1.66
CA ARG A 48 -4.11 15.08 -2.70
C ARG A 48 -4.88 16.28 -3.27
N ALA A 49 -6.13 16.07 -3.64
CA ALA A 49 -7.01 17.10 -4.18
C ALA A 49 -7.24 18.25 -3.18
N TRP A 50 -7.41 17.92 -1.90
CA TRP A 50 -7.57 18.90 -0.85
C TRP A 50 -6.33 19.80 -0.71
N PHE A 51 -5.13 19.22 -0.57
CA PHE A 51 -3.89 19.99 -0.47
C PHE A 51 -3.62 20.83 -1.74
N ALA A 52 -3.93 20.29 -2.92
CA ALA A 52 -3.78 21.04 -4.18
C ALA A 52 -4.71 22.28 -4.23
N SER A 53 -5.93 22.16 -3.73
CA SER A 53 -6.90 23.26 -3.71
C SER A 53 -6.66 24.28 -2.56
N HIS A 54 -5.90 23.91 -1.54
CA HIS A 54 -5.60 24.73 -0.37
C HIS A 54 -4.13 25.18 -0.31
N SER A 55 -3.60 25.62 -1.46
CA SER A 55 -2.18 25.98 -1.63
C SER A 55 -1.65 27.05 -0.66
N ALA A 56 -2.52 27.84 -0.03
CA ALA A 56 -2.13 28.82 0.97
C ALA A 56 -1.46 28.17 2.20
N TYR A 57 -1.86 26.96 2.60
CA TYR A 57 -1.23 26.22 3.68
C TYR A 57 0.16 25.68 3.32
N LEU A 58 0.43 25.54 2.03
CA LEU A 58 1.72 25.06 1.51
C LEU A 58 2.74 26.19 1.33
N ALA A 59 2.34 27.44 1.62
CA ALA A 59 3.24 28.59 1.50
C ALA A 59 4.36 28.49 2.56
N GLY A 60 5.60 28.65 2.12
CA GLY A 60 6.78 28.57 2.99
C GLY A 60 7.32 27.17 3.24
N LEU A 61 6.66 26.10 2.76
CA LEU A 61 7.22 24.76 2.75
C LEU A 61 8.30 24.62 1.67
N ASP A 62 9.33 23.83 1.99
CA ASP A 62 10.31 23.45 0.97
C ASP A 62 9.71 22.50 -0.09
N PRO A 63 10.42 22.27 -1.22
CA PRO A 63 9.89 21.45 -2.31
C PRO A 63 9.55 20.02 -1.91
N ASP A 64 10.34 19.40 -1.01
CA ASP A 64 10.14 18.03 -0.55
C ASP A 64 8.89 17.93 0.34
N GLN A 65 8.74 18.83 1.31
CA GLN A 65 7.57 18.95 2.18
C GLN A 65 6.27 19.18 1.40
N ARG A 66 6.35 20.07 0.41
CA ARG A 66 5.21 20.36 -0.45
C ARG A 66 4.82 19.14 -1.29
N ALA A 67 5.80 18.43 -1.85
CA ALA A 67 5.56 17.25 -2.66
C ALA A 67 4.94 16.10 -1.85
N ASP A 68 5.33 15.94 -0.58
CA ASP A 68 4.75 14.94 0.32
C ASP A 68 3.24 15.10 0.46
N LEU A 69 2.77 16.33 0.65
CA LEU A 69 1.36 16.63 0.85
C LEU A 69 0.57 16.59 -0.48
N LEU A 70 1.14 17.16 -1.56
CA LEU A 70 0.49 17.18 -2.87
C LEU A 70 0.39 15.80 -3.53
N ASN A 71 1.30 14.90 -3.20
CA ASN A 71 1.33 13.53 -3.73
C ASN A 71 1.04 12.49 -2.65
N TYR A 72 0.35 12.86 -1.55
CA TYR A 72 0.12 11.97 -0.42
C TYR A 72 -0.05 10.50 -0.84
N GLU A 73 0.62 9.57 -0.13
CA GLU A 73 0.76 8.19 -0.58
C GLU A 73 0.69 7.21 0.61
N GLY A 74 -0.21 6.23 0.54
CA GLY A 74 -0.40 5.22 1.58
C GLY A 74 0.86 4.40 1.88
N ASN A 75 1.71 4.12 0.88
CA ASN A 75 2.97 3.42 1.13
C ASN A 75 3.91 4.23 2.04
N ALA A 76 4.00 5.55 1.84
CA ALA A 76 4.79 6.42 2.71
C ALA A 76 4.16 6.53 4.11
N GLN A 77 2.84 6.63 4.17
CA GLN A 77 2.11 6.62 5.43
C GLN A 77 2.32 5.31 6.20
N GLY A 78 2.34 4.16 5.51
CA GLY A 78 2.64 2.86 6.10
C GLY A 78 4.03 2.81 6.72
N PHE A 79 5.05 3.30 6.02
CA PHE A 79 6.41 3.39 6.57
C PHE A 79 6.43 4.25 7.85
N ARG A 80 5.76 5.42 7.84
CA ARG A 80 5.62 6.30 8.98
C ARG A 80 4.89 5.64 10.16
N ILE A 81 3.81 4.89 9.91
CA ILE A 81 3.09 4.13 10.93
C ILE A 81 4.03 3.12 11.60
N LEU A 82 4.75 2.33 10.80
CA LEU A 82 5.64 1.26 11.30
C LEU A 82 6.81 1.81 12.10
N THR A 83 7.34 2.97 11.71
CA THR A 83 8.60 3.50 12.25
C THR A 83 8.42 4.62 13.27
N HIS A 84 7.22 5.20 13.37
CA HIS A 84 6.96 6.34 14.23
C HIS A 84 5.64 6.26 14.99
N LEU A 85 4.48 6.10 14.30
CA LEU A 85 3.17 6.35 14.92
C LEU A 85 2.71 5.24 15.86
N GLN A 86 3.03 3.98 15.60
CA GLN A 86 2.54 2.85 16.43
C GLN A 86 3.14 2.82 17.84
N ASN A 87 4.34 3.31 18.05
CA ASN A 87 4.95 3.48 19.37
C ASN A 87 5.77 4.77 19.37
N PRO A 88 5.14 5.94 19.44
CA PRO A 88 5.81 7.22 19.23
C PRO A 88 6.88 7.55 20.28
N THR A 89 6.85 6.90 21.45
CA THR A 89 7.86 7.02 22.50
C THR A 89 9.09 6.17 22.26
N ASN A 90 9.03 5.20 21.34
CA ASN A 90 10.14 4.33 21.00
C ASN A 90 10.81 4.81 19.70
N PRO A 91 12.11 5.13 19.71
CA PRO A 91 12.84 5.37 18.47
C PRO A 91 12.68 4.17 17.50
N GLY A 92 12.24 4.42 16.26
CA GLY A 92 11.96 3.36 15.29
C GLY A 92 10.58 2.69 15.44
N GLY A 93 9.67 3.26 16.24
CA GLY A 93 8.27 2.83 16.35
C GLY A 93 8.12 1.38 16.80
N LEU A 94 7.64 0.50 15.92
CA LEU A 94 7.53 -0.95 16.17
C LEU A 94 8.88 -1.67 16.25
N GLN A 95 9.98 -1.00 15.94
CA GLN A 95 11.33 -1.57 15.93
C GLN A 95 11.46 -2.84 15.06
N LEU A 96 10.83 -2.81 13.91
CA LEU A 96 11.00 -3.86 12.90
C LEU A 96 12.43 -3.87 12.39
N THR A 97 12.90 -5.03 11.94
CA THR A 97 14.23 -5.13 11.35
C THR A 97 14.34 -4.31 10.06
N CYS A 98 15.54 -3.78 9.76
CA CYS A 98 15.80 -3.06 8.51
C CYS A 98 15.42 -3.91 7.28
N ALA A 99 15.61 -5.23 7.34
CA ALA A 99 15.20 -6.14 6.27
C ALA A 99 13.69 -6.14 6.03
N VAL A 100 12.86 -6.12 7.09
CA VAL A 100 11.40 -6.02 6.96
C VAL A 100 10.99 -4.66 6.41
N LEU A 101 11.55 -3.56 6.94
CA LEU A 101 11.25 -2.20 6.47
C LEU A 101 11.64 -1.97 5.01
N ALA A 102 12.81 -2.45 4.60
CA ALA A 102 13.24 -2.37 3.20
C ALA A 102 12.39 -3.25 2.28
N THR A 103 11.98 -4.43 2.74
CA THR A 103 11.10 -5.35 1.98
C THR A 103 9.68 -4.78 1.85
N PHE A 104 9.17 -4.10 2.86
CA PHE A 104 7.90 -3.37 2.84
C PHE A 104 7.91 -2.25 1.80
N ALA A 105 9.03 -1.55 1.64
CA ALA A 105 9.14 -0.37 0.80
C ALA A 105 9.10 -0.72 -0.70
N LYS A 106 7.90 -0.84 -1.27
CA LYS A 106 7.65 -1.11 -2.70
C LYS A 106 8.21 -0.01 -3.62
N TYR A 107 8.28 1.22 -3.12
CA TYR A 107 8.75 2.41 -3.82
C TYR A 107 9.83 3.12 -3.00
N PRO A 108 11.07 2.64 -2.98
CA PRO A 108 12.12 3.13 -2.09
C PRO A 108 12.69 4.48 -2.54
N ARG A 109 11.84 5.51 -2.58
CA ARG A 109 12.19 6.87 -2.95
C ARG A 109 11.34 7.90 -2.20
N ARG A 110 11.86 9.14 -2.09
CA ARG A 110 11.12 10.31 -1.60
C ARG A 110 10.11 10.83 -2.65
N SER A 111 9.18 11.65 -2.21
CA SER A 111 8.11 12.22 -3.04
C SER A 111 8.63 13.11 -4.17
N HIS A 112 9.63 13.95 -3.88
CA HIS A 112 10.25 14.90 -4.80
C HIS A 112 11.63 14.40 -5.24
N LEU A 113 11.86 14.31 -6.54
CA LEU A 113 13.17 14.05 -7.15
C LEU A 113 13.49 15.16 -8.13
N VAL A 114 14.74 15.63 -8.12
CA VAL A 114 15.20 16.68 -9.05
C VAL A 114 15.10 16.18 -10.50
N GLU A 115 15.47 14.92 -10.72
CA GLU A 115 15.32 14.25 -12.01
C GLU A 115 14.30 13.11 -11.90
N PRO A 116 13.32 13.04 -12.82
CA PRO A 116 12.34 11.98 -12.78
C PRO A 116 13.00 10.63 -13.07
N LEU A 117 12.62 9.62 -12.29
CA LEU A 117 13.01 8.24 -12.53
C LEU A 117 11.93 7.53 -13.36
N SER A 118 12.34 6.57 -14.17
CA SER A 118 11.47 5.67 -14.92
C SER A 118 11.36 4.31 -14.23
N GLY A 119 10.41 3.49 -14.67
CA GLY A 119 10.23 2.12 -14.18
C GLY A 119 9.17 1.98 -13.10
N LYS A 120 8.93 0.71 -12.70
CA LYS A 120 7.79 0.37 -11.84
C LYS A 120 7.98 0.90 -10.41
N SER A 121 9.19 0.82 -9.88
CA SER A 121 9.56 1.30 -8.55
C SER A 121 9.54 2.82 -8.40
N ALA A 122 9.44 3.56 -9.52
CA ALA A 122 9.42 5.02 -9.53
C ALA A 122 8.02 5.64 -9.62
N ARG A 123 6.95 4.82 -9.76
CA ARG A 123 5.57 5.33 -9.98
C ARG A 123 4.99 6.07 -8.78
N LYS A 124 5.33 5.65 -7.58
CA LYS A 124 4.90 6.19 -6.29
C LYS A 124 6.13 6.50 -5.43
N PHE A 125 5.95 6.85 -4.16
CA PHE A 125 7.05 7.02 -3.21
C PHE A 125 6.76 6.29 -1.90
N GLY A 126 7.79 6.00 -1.10
CA GLY A 126 7.67 5.09 0.03
C GLY A 126 8.00 5.68 1.39
N TYR A 127 8.37 6.97 1.47
CA TYR A 127 8.59 7.65 2.74
C TYR A 127 8.47 9.17 2.57
N PHE A 128 7.98 9.84 3.60
CA PHE A 128 7.91 11.30 3.66
C PHE A 128 9.28 11.90 4.02
N GLN A 129 9.45 13.18 3.76
CA GLN A 129 10.67 13.91 4.14
C GLN A 129 10.98 13.79 5.64
N ALA A 130 9.95 13.71 6.47
CA ALA A 130 10.07 13.50 7.91
C ALA A 130 10.82 12.20 8.28
N GLU A 131 10.67 11.14 7.49
CA GLU A 131 11.30 9.83 7.69
C GLU A 131 12.57 9.63 6.83
N ALA A 132 13.02 10.64 6.07
CA ALA A 132 14.12 10.48 5.10
C ALA A 132 15.44 10.02 5.76
N GLY A 133 15.75 10.51 6.95
CA GLY A 133 16.95 10.07 7.69
C GLY A 133 16.91 8.60 8.08
N LEU A 134 15.78 8.16 8.62
CA LEU A 134 15.59 6.76 9.01
C LEU A 134 15.56 5.82 7.80
N PHE A 135 14.91 6.25 6.70
CA PHE A 135 14.92 5.43 5.48
C PHE A 135 16.32 5.26 4.91
N ALA A 136 17.14 6.31 4.92
CA ALA A 136 18.54 6.23 4.49
C ALA A 136 19.34 5.26 5.36
N GLU A 137 19.16 5.28 6.69
CA GLU A 137 19.79 4.33 7.62
C GLU A 137 19.36 2.87 7.31
N VAL A 138 18.06 2.64 7.08
CA VAL A 138 17.54 1.32 6.66
C VAL A 138 18.20 0.88 5.37
N ALA A 139 18.23 1.74 4.34
CA ALA A 139 18.79 1.45 3.04
C ALA A 139 20.29 1.10 3.11
N GLU A 140 21.06 1.85 3.89
CA GLU A 140 22.48 1.61 4.13
C GLU A 140 22.70 0.27 4.87
N THR A 141 21.91 0.03 5.91
CA THR A 141 22.05 -1.18 6.76
C THR A 141 21.83 -2.47 5.94
N VAL A 142 20.87 -2.49 5.01
CA VAL A 142 20.60 -3.67 4.17
C VAL A 142 21.32 -3.61 2.82
N GLY A 143 22.11 -2.56 2.55
CA GLY A 143 22.89 -2.42 1.33
C GLY A 143 22.03 -2.19 0.07
N LEU A 144 20.94 -1.41 0.16
CA LEU A 144 20.17 -1.05 -1.05
C LEU A 144 21.04 -0.26 -2.01
N ILE A 145 20.97 -0.60 -3.28
CA ILE A 145 21.75 0.06 -4.34
C ILE A 145 21.17 1.47 -4.57
N PRO A 146 21.97 2.54 -4.41
CA PRO A 146 21.52 3.90 -4.72
C PRO A 146 21.17 4.06 -6.21
N ARG A 147 20.08 4.78 -6.49
CA ARG A 147 19.60 5.07 -7.84
C ARG A 147 19.66 6.57 -8.18
N ALA A 148 19.31 7.38 -7.19
CA ALA A 148 19.42 8.84 -7.22
C ALA A 148 19.46 9.36 -5.78
N ALA A 149 19.66 10.66 -5.59
CA ALA A 149 19.60 11.27 -4.27
C ALA A 149 18.20 11.09 -3.65
N GLY A 150 18.11 10.31 -2.56
CA GLY A 150 16.86 9.95 -1.91
C GLY A 150 16.04 8.91 -2.68
N ALA A 151 16.68 8.07 -3.49
CA ALA A 151 16.05 6.94 -4.15
C ALA A 151 17.01 5.75 -4.30
N TRP A 152 16.49 4.55 -4.12
CA TRP A 152 17.22 3.29 -4.22
C TRP A 152 16.49 2.30 -5.13
N PHE A 153 17.15 1.25 -5.52
CA PHE A 153 16.50 0.07 -6.08
C PHE A 153 15.79 -0.71 -4.97
N ARG A 154 14.76 -1.47 -5.34
CA ARG A 154 13.96 -2.27 -4.40
C ARG A 154 14.81 -3.34 -3.70
N HIS A 155 14.51 -3.60 -2.44
CA HIS A 155 15.03 -4.78 -1.76
C HIS A 155 14.59 -6.06 -2.50
N PRO A 156 15.46 -7.07 -2.68
CA PRO A 156 15.10 -8.27 -3.45
C PRO A 156 13.79 -8.93 -3.03
N LEU A 157 13.52 -9.03 -1.72
CA LEU A 157 12.30 -9.68 -1.23
C LEU A 157 11.01 -8.88 -1.49
N THR A 158 11.10 -7.60 -1.81
CA THR A 158 9.93 -6.76 -2.19
C THR A 158 9.19 -7.32 -3.41
N PHE A 159 9.91 -7.94 -4.34
CA PHE A 159 9.30 -8.56 -5.51
C PHE A 159 8.37 -9.72 -5.15
N LEU A 160 8.68 -10.45 -4.07
CA LEU A 160 7.84 -11.53 -3.56
C LEU A 160 6.61 -10.97 -2.82
N VAL A 161 6.74 -9.85 -2.12
CA VAL A 161 5.61 -9.15 -1.50
C VAL A 161 4.65 -8.64 -2.58
N GLU A 162 5.17 -8.00 -3.64
CA GLU A 162 4.36 -7.52 -4.76
C GLU A 162 3.63 -8.68 -5.47
N ALA A 163 4.30 -9.81 -5.69
CA ALA A 163 3.68 -10.99 -6.30
C ALA A 163 2.61 -11.63 -5.39
N ALA A 164 2.80 -11.61 -4.08
CA ALA A 164 1.81 -12.11 -3.13
C ALA A 164 0.56 -11.19 -3.11
N ASP A 165 0.76 -9.87 -3.11
CA ASP A 165 -0.28 -8.87 -3.21
C ASP A 165 -1.10 -9.04 -4.50
N ASP A 166 -0.45 -9.05 -5.66
CA ASP A 166 -1.09 -9.30 -6.96
C ASP A 166 -1.86 -10.64 -6.99
N THR A 167 -1.30 -11.70 -6.40
CA THR A 167 -1.94 -13.03 -6.33
C THR A 167 -3.22 -13.00 -5.50
N CYS A 168 -3.14 -12.43 -4.29
CA CYS A 168 -4.30 -12.38 -3.39
C CYS A 168 -5.37 -11.45 -3.96
N TYR A 169 -5.00 -10.24 -4.35
CA TYR A 169 -5.90 -9.20 -4.82
C TYR A 169 -6.71 -9.66 -6.04
N LEU A 170 -6.01 -10.13 -7.09
CA LEU A 170 -6.70 -10.50 -8.33
C LEU A 170 -7.55 -11.78 -8.21
N VAL A 171 -7.05 -12.79 -7.49
CA VAL A 171 -7.77 -14.08 -7.41
C VAL A 171 -8.94 -14.02 -6.43
N VAL A 172 -8.76 -13.36 -5.27
CA VAL A 172 -9.82 -13.24 -4.25
C VAL A 172 -10.90 -12.26 -4.69
N ASP A 173 -10.53 -11.16 -5.35
CA ASP A 173 -11.51 -10.18 -5.82
C ASP A 173 -12.50 -10.77 -6.84
N ILE A 174 -12.08 -11.70 -7.69
CA ILE A 174 -13.01 -12.41 -8.58
C ILE A 174 -14.04 -13.23 -7.79
N GLU A 175 -13.61 -13.94 -6.74
CA GLU A 175 -14.54 -14.68 -5.88
C GLU A 175 -15.50 -13.74 -5.15
N ASP A 176 -15.01 -12.64 -4.61
CA ASP A 176 -15.83 -11.63 -3.94
C ASP A 176 -16.78 -10.94 -4.94
N GLY A 177 -16.33 -10.69 -6.17
CA GLY A 177 -17.14 -10.18 -7.26
C GLY A 177 -18.32 -11.09 -7.60
N VAL A 178 -18.14 -12.41 -7.52
CA VAL A 178 -19.24 -13.38 -7.67
C VAL A 178 -20.19 -13.29 -6.49
N GLN A 179 -19.70 -13.21 -5.26
CA GLN A 179 -20.56 -13.11 -4.06
C GLN A 179 -21.37 -11.81 -4.06
N GLN A 180 -20.83 -10.74 -4.61
CA GLN A 180 -21.49 -9.43 -4.74
C GLN A 180 -22.40 -9.34 -5.99
N GLY A 181 -22.38 -10.36 -6.86
CA GLY A 181 -23.15 -10.39 -8.11
C GLY A 181 -22.61 -9.46 -9.21
N CYS A 182 -21.37 -9.02 -9.08
CA CYS A 182 -20.67 -8.19 -10.09
C CYS A 182 -20.10 -9.04 -11.24
N VAL A 183 -19.72 -10.28 -10.95
CA VAL A 183 -19.16 -11.25 -11.91
C VAL A 183 -20.01 -12.50 -11.90
N SER A 184 -20.32 -13.08 -13.07
CA SER A 184 -21.05 -14.35 -13.11
C SER A 184 -20.16 -15.52 -12.68
N PRO A 185 -20.73 -16.59 -12.09
CA PRO A 185 -19.96 -17.78 -11.74
C PRO A 185 -19.23 -18.42 -12.95
N GLU A 186 -19.86 -18.40 -14.12
CA GLU A 186 -19.30 -18.96 -15.35
C GLU A 186 -18.09 -18.15 -15.82
N GLN A 187 -18.17 -16.82 -15.76
CA GLN A 187 -17.06 -15.92 -16.11
C GLN A 187 -15.91 -16.07 -15.13
N ALA A 188 -16.20 -16.15 -13.83
CA ALA A 188 -15.18 -16.39 -12.80
C ALA A 188 -14.48 -17.73 -12.99
N GLU A 189 -15.24 -18.79 -13.31
CA GLU A 189 -14.68 -20.10 -13.60
C GLU A 189 -13.74 -20.07 -14.80
N GLU A 190 -14.10 -19.41 -15.90
CA GLU A 190 -13.27 -19.27 -17.09
C GLU A 190 -11.95 -18.57 -16.77
N LEU A 191 -12.00 -17.42 -16.07
CA LEU A 191 -10.83 -16.65 -15.69
C LEU A 191 -9.88 -17.43 -14.76
N LEU A 192 -10.43 -18.05 -13.72
CA LEU A 192 -9.65 -18.79 -12.75
C LEU A 192 -9.11 -20.12 -13.30
N LEU A 193 -9.80 -20.73 -14.27
CA LEU A 193 -9.36 -21.97 -14.90
C LEU A 193 -8.02 -21.80 -15.63
N ASP A 194 -7.84 -20.71 -16.35
CA ASP A 194 -6.57 -20.37 -17.01
C ASP A 194 -5.42 -20.31 -16.00
N LEU A 195 -5.64 -19.63 -14.88
CA LEU A 195 -4.65 -19.50 -13.81
C LEU A 195 -4.41 -20.82 -13.07
N ALA A 196 -5.46 -21.65 -12.89
CA ALA A 196 -5.42 -22.92 -12.15
C ALA A 196 -4.74 -24.08 -12.91
N GLY A 197 -4.41 -23.90 -14.19
CA GLY A 197 -3.74 -24.93 -15.01
C GLY A 197 -4.61 -25.55 -16.10
N GLY A 198 -5.66 -24.86 -16.53
CA GLY A 198 -6.43 -25.22 -17.72
C GLY A 198 -6.96 -26.65 -17.69
N ILE A 199 -6.48 -27.49 -18.61
CA ILE A 199 -6.97 -28.87 -18.83
C ILE A 199 -6.90 -29.74 -17.57
N GLU A 200 -5.80 -29.62 -16.79
CA GLU A 200 -5.61 -30.43 -15.59
C GLU A 200 -6.65 -30.06 -14.52
N ALA A 201 -6.87 -28.77 -14.28
CA ALA A 201 -7.89 -28.30 -13.35
C ALA A 201 -9.30 -28.66 -13.83
N ALA A 202 -9.60 -28.52 -15.14
CA ALA A 202 -10.88 -28.83 -15.74
C ALA A 202 -11.33 -30.29 -15.51
N SER A 203 -10.38 -31.23 -15.48
CA SER A 203 -10.71 -32.64 -15.25
C SER A 203 -11.37 -32.90 -13.89
N ARG A 204 -10.94 -32.18 -12.86
CA ARG A 204 -11.51 -32.28 -11.51
C ARG A 204 -12.83 -31.54 -11.35
N LEU A 205 -13.03 -30.46 -12.09
CA LEU A 205 -14.26 -29.68 -12.06
C LEU A 205 -15.48 -30.52 -12.47
N LYS A 206 -15.31 -31.53 -13.31
CA LYS A 206 -16.38 -32.44 -13.74
C LYS A 206 -17.04 -33.19 -12.58
N HIS A 207 -16.37 -33.28 -11.43
CA HIS A 207 -16.84 -33.97 -10.22
C HIS A 207 -17.40 -33.00 -9.17
N LEU A 208 -17.44 -31.70 -9.45
CA LEU A 208 -17.94 -30.66 -8.56
C LEU A 208 -19.19 -30.04 -9.18
N GLU A 209 -20.36 -30.35 -8.59
CA GLU A 209 -21.65 -29.85 -9.08
C GLU A 209 -21.95 -28.42 -8.60
N ASP A 210 -21.52 -28.08 -7.37
CA ASP A 210 -21.76 -26.78 -6.75
C ASP A 210 -20.84 -25.70 -7.34
N PRO A 211 -21.39 -24.63 -7.98
CA PRO A 211 -20.59 -23.54 -8.55
C PRO A 211 -19.63 -22.88 -7.53
N LYS A 212 -20.08 -22.71 -6.29
CA LYS A 212 -19.24 -22.11 -5.24
C LYS A 212 -18.01 -22.96 -4.97
N ARG A 213 -18.18 -24.29 -4.82
CA ARG A 213 -17.05 -25.23 -4.61
C ARG A 213 -16.11 -25.30 -5.80
N ARG A 214 -16.62 -25.08 -7.02
CA ARG A 214 -15.81 -25.00 -8.25
C ARG A 214 -14.88 -23.80 -8.19
N ILE A 215 -15.41 -22.62 -7.83
CA ILE A 215 -14.63 -21.38 -7.69
C ILE A 215 -13.60 -21.52 -6.56
N GLU A 216 -13.98 -22.00 -5.38
CA GLU A 216 -13.07 -22.26 -4.26
C GLU A 216 -11.91 -23.19 -4.64
N TYR A 217 -12.20 -24.25 -5.39
CA TYR A 217 -11.16 -25.17 -5.90
C TYR A 217 -10.21 -24.47 -6.88
N LEU A 218 -10.75 -23.70 -7.84
CA LEU A 218 -9.94 -22.99 -8.82
C LEU A 218 -9.10 -21.92 -8.17
N ARG A 219 -9.65 -21.16 -7.22
CA ARG A 219 -8.91 -20.19 -6.41
C ARG A 219 -7.69 -20.83 -5.74
N ALA A 220 -7.90 -21.93 -5.01
CA ALA A 220 -6.81 -22.60 -4.32
C ALA A 220 -5.72 -23.11 -5.28
N ARG A 221 -6.12 -23.64 -6.44
CA ARG A 221 -5.19 -24.09 -7.48
C ARG A 221 -4.44 -22.92 -8.13
N ALA A 222 -5.14 -21.84 -8.45
CA ALA A 222 -4.54 -20.64 -9.05
C ALA A 222 -3.50 -20.04 -8.11
N ILE A 223 -3.83 -19.84 -6.83
CA ILE A 223 -2.88 -19.33 -5.82
C ILE A 223 -1.65 -20.23 -5.74
N GLY A 224 -1.81 -21.57 -5.65
CA GLY A 224 -0.67 -22.48 -5.59
C GLY A 224 0.25 -22.35 -6.79
N ARG A 225 -0.31 -22.27 -8.01
CA ARG A 225 0.49 -22.09 -9.24
C ARG A 225 1.17 -20.74 -9.33
N LEU A 226 0.49 -19.67 -8.93
CA LEU A 226 1.08 -18.32 -8.92
C LEU A 226 2.23 -18.23 -7.91
N VAL A 227 2.13 -18.88 -6.75
CA VAL A 227 3.23 -18.98 -5.78
C VAL A 227 4.44 -19.72 -6.37
N ASP A 228 4.21 -20.86 -7.03
CA ASP A 228 5.29 -21.61 -7.68
C ASP A 228 5.93 -20.80 -8.81
N GLU A 229 5.13 -20.11 -9.61
CA GLU A 229 5.57 -19.28 -10.71
C GLU A 229 6.36 -18.06 -10.23
N ALA A 230 5.88 -17.35 -9.19
CA ALA A 230 6.62 -16.24 -8.61
C ALA A 230 8.00 -16.67 -8.10
N ALA A 231 8.06 -17.83 -7.43
CA ALA A 231 9.34 -18.40 -6.98
C ALA A 231 10.29 -18.74 -8.13
N ARG A 232 9.76 -19.33 -9.21
CA ARG A 232 10.53 -19.68 -10.40
C ARG A 232 11.12 -18.43 -11.08
N ILE A 233 10.26 -17.42 -11.36
CA ILE A 233 10.68 -16.17 -12.01
C ILE A 233 11.69 -15.42 -11.16
N PHE A 234 11.49 -15.36 -9.84
CA PHE A 234 12.44 -14.73 -8.93
C PHE A 234 13.82 -15.37 -9.04
N LEU A 235 13.91 -16.70 -8.98
CA LEU A 235 15.18 -17.44 -9.04
C LEU A 235 15.86 -17.39 -10.41
N GLU A 236 15.09 -17.28 -11.48
CA GLU A 236 15.60 -17.11 -12.85
C GLU A 236 16.18 -15.71 -13.08
N ASN A 237 15.62 -14.69 -12.39
CA ASN A 237 16.06 -13.30 -12.53
C ASN A 237 16.90 -12.80 -11.33
N GLU A 238 17.33 -13.70 -10.45
CA GLU A 238 18.04 -13.36 -9.20
C GLU A 238 19.21 -12.39 -9.43
N ALA A 239 20.05 -12.62 -10.42
CA ALA A 239 21.18 -11.76 -10.73
C ALA A 239 20.76 -10.33 -11.08
N ALA A 240 19.74 -10.18 -11.92
CA ALA A 240 19.21 -8.88 -12.33
C ALA A 240 18.44 -8.16 -11.19
N ILE A 241 17.83 -8.94 -10.29
CA ILE A 241 17.22 -8.40 -9.06
C ILE A 241 18.29 -7.87 -8.12
N LEU A 242 19.38 -8.62 -7.95
CA LEU A 242 20.48 -8.26 -7.04
C LEU A 242 21.33 -7.08 -7.55
N ASP A 243 21.46 -6.89 -8.86
CA ASP A 243 22.20 -5.74 -9.44
C ASP A 243 21.31 -4.52 -9.73
N GLY A 244 19.98 -4.61 -9.46
CA GLY A 244 19.01 -3.53 -9.65
C GLY A 244 18.53 -3.33 -11.08
N SER A 245 18.97 -4.15 -12.07
CA SER A 245 18.55 -4.02 -13.46
C SER A 245 17.13 -4.54 -13.72
N PHE A 246 16.57 -5.37 -12.84
CA PHE A 246 15.20 -5.86 -12.90
C PHE A 246 14.21 -4.88 -12.23
N ASP A 247 13.51 -4.07 -13.03
CA ASP A 247 12.51 -3.10 -12.53
C ASP A 247 11.11 -3.38 -13.10
N HIS A 248 10.70 -4.65 -13.05
CA HIS A 248 9.38 -5.16 -13.43
C HIS A 248 8.68 -5.81 -12.22
N ALA A 249 7.37 -6.13 -12.30
CA ALA A 249 6.82 -7.14 -11.40
C ALA A 249 7.20 -8.53 -11.91
N LEU A 250 7.25 -9.52 -11.02
CA LEU A 250 7.58 -10.90 -11.41
C LEU A 250 6.63 -11.43 -12.48
N PHE A 251 5.35 -11.16 -12.35
CA PHE A 251 4.35 -11.63 -13.32
C PHE A 251 4.35 -10.88 -14.66
N ASP A 252 4.95 -9.69 -14.75
CA ASP A 252 5.06 -8.96 -16.03
C ASP A 252 5.92 -9.71 -17.06
N VAL A 253 6.87 -10.52 -16.58
CA VAL A 253 7.78 -11.32 -17.43
C VAL A 253 7.40 -12.80 -17.47
N SER A 254 6.26 -13.17 -16.92
CA SER A 254 5.76 -14.54 -16.86
C SER A 254 4.70 -14.81 -17.92
N PRO A 255 4.60 -16.06 -18.43
CA PRO A 255 3.50 -16.49 -19.29
C PRO A 255 2.11 -16.32 -18.66
N VAL A 256 2.00 -16.33 -17.32
CA VAL A 256 0.71 -16.10 -16.63
C VAL A 256 0.28 -14.63 -16.64
N GLY A 257 1.16 -13.71 -17.03
CA GLY A 257 0.88 -12.27 -17.06
C GLY A 257 -0.32 -11.92 -17.93
N GLU A 258 -0.49 -12.57 -19.09
CA GLU A 258 -1.65 -12.35 -19.95
C GLU A 258 -2.98 -12.77 -19.28
N SER A 259 -2.99 -13.91 -18.59
CA SER A 259 -4.17 -14.37 -17.86
C SER A 259 -4.49 -13.45 -16.67
N LEU A 260 -3.47 -12.98 -15.95
CA LEU A 260 -3.65 -12.00 -14.88
C LEU A 260 -4.16 -10.64 -15.41
N GLN A 261 -3.73 -10.21 -16.59
CA GLN A 261 -4.26 -8.99 -17.22
C GLN A 261 -5.74 -9.10 -17.57
N LYS A 262 -6.21 -10.27 -18.04
CA LYS A 262 -7.64 -10.52 -18.26
C LYS A 262 -8.44 -10.41 -16.96
N VAL A 263 -7.94 -11.03 -15.90
CA VAL A 263 -8.54 -10.95 -14.56
C VAL A 263 -8.62 -9.51 -14.09
N ARG A 264 -7.50 -8.78 -14.16
CA ARG A 264 -7.44 -7.36 -13.78
C ARG A 264 -8.44 -6.51 -14.55
N LYS A 265 -8.55 -6.70 -15.83
CA LYS A 265 -9.53 -5.98 -16.68
C LYS A 265 -10.97 -6.21 -16.21
N VAL A 266 -11.33 -7.46 -15.93
CA VAL A 266 -12.69 -7.77 -15.43
C VAL A 266 -12.91 -7.17 -14.04
N ALA A 267 -11.93 -7.23 -13.15
CA ALA A 267 -12.00 -6.62 -11.83
C ALA A 267 -12.20 -5.08 -11.94
N GLU A 268 -11.43 -4.41 -12.78
CA GLU A 268 -11.55 -2.97 -13.02
C GLU A 268 -12.92 -2.60 -13.60
N GLU A 269 -13.39 -3.32 -14.62
CA GLU A 269 -14.63 -2.99 -15.34
C GLU A 269 -15.90 -3.32 -14.54
N GLN A 270 -15.90 -4.42 -13.77
CA GLN A 270 -17.12 -4.95 -13.18
C GLN A 270 -17.17 -4.85 -11.65
N ILE A 271 -16.01 -4.90 -10.97
CA ILE A 271 -15.94 -4.87 -9.51
C ILE A 271 -15.64 -3.46 -9.02
N TYR A 272 -14.47 -2.89 -9.40
CA TYR A 272 -14.05 -1.59 -8.86
C TYR A 272 -14.85 -0.41 -9.39
N ASN A 273 -15.45 -0.54 -10.59
CA ASN A 273 -16.37 0.45 -11.17
C ASN A 273 -17.84 0.15 -10.88
N ALA A 274 -18.15 -0.83 -10.03
CA ALA A 274 -19.52 -1.10 -9.62
C ALA A 274 -20.14 0.14 -8.94
N ARG A 275 -21.42 0.39 -9.21
CA ARG A 275 -22.12 1.60 -8.69
C ARG A 275 -21.97 1.78 -7.19
N GLN A 276 -22.06 0.69 -6.43
CA GLN A 276 -21.92 0.73 -4.97
C GLN A 276 -20.51 1.21 -4.54
N VAL A 277 -19.47 0.77 -5.24
CA VAL A 277 -18.09 1.20 -4.99
C VAL A 277 -17.94 2.68 -5.34
N MET A 278 -18.50 3.12 -6.47
CA MET A 278 -18.48 4.53 -6.87
C MET A 278 -19.20 5.44 -5.86
N GLU A 279 -20.33 5.00 -5.28
CA GLU A 279 -21.04 5.73 -4.23
C GLU A 279 -20.19 5.88 -2.96
N VAL A 280 -19.46 4.83 -2.57
CA VAL A 280 -18.52 4.86 -1.43
C VAL A 280 -17.34 5.79 -1.70
N MET A 281 -16.76 5.71 -2.91
CA MET A 281 -15.67 6.60 -3.32
C MET A 281 -16.11 8.07 -3.31
N ALA A 282 -17.27 8.39 -3.87
CA ALA A 282 -17.81 9.74 -3.86
C ALA A 282 -18.03 10.28 -2.44
N ALA A 283 -18.55 9.43 -1.53
CA ALA A 283 -18.67 9.78 -0.13
C ALA A 283 -17.29 10.01 0.53
N GLY A 284 -16.28 9.24 0.14
CA GLY A 284 -14.90 9.38 0.62
C GLY A 284 -14.32 10.75 0.35
N TYR A 285 -14.50 11.30 -0.86
CA TYR A 285 -14.05 12.65 -1.21
C TYR A 285 -14.65 13.72 -0.28
N GLU A 286 -15.95 13.65 -0.01
CA GLU A 286 -16.63 14.61 0.85
C GLU A 286 -16.20 14.48 2.31
N VAL A 287 -16.10 13.24 2.81
CA VAL A 287 -15.75 12.95 4.20
C VAL A 287 -14.31 13.39 4.50
N ILE A 288 -13.36 12.96 3.69
CA ILE A 288 -11.94 13.29 3.87
C ILE A 288 -11.71 14.79 3.75
N SER A 289 -12.23 15.43 2.70
CA SER A 289 -12.08 16.88 2.51
C SER A 289 -12.68 17.67 3.66
N GLY A 290 -13.87 17.26 4.12
CA GLY A 290 -14.52 17.96 5.19
C GLY A 290 -13.88 17.79 6.57
N LEU A 291 -13.18 16.67 6.82
CA LEU A 291 -12.36 16.48 8.02
C LEU A 291 -11.06 17.31 7.92
N LEU A 292 -10.39 17.30 6.77
CA LEU A 292 -9.20 18.12 6.53
C LEU A 292 -9.49 19.60 6.70
N ASP A 293 -10.61 20.14 6.15
CA ASP A 293 -11.04 21.53 6.33
C ASP A 293 -11.02 21.97 7.79
N GLY A 294 -11.59 21.13 8.65
CA GLY A 294 -11.70 21.50 10.06
C GLY A 294 -10.39 21.33 10.83
N TYR A 295 -9.76 20.17 10.67
CA TYR A 295 -8.57 19.86 11.45
C TYR A 295 -7.33 20.65 11.01
N VAL A 296 -7.13 20.90 9.72
CA VAL A 296 -6.03 21.76 9.25
C VAL A 296 -6.27 23.22 9.61
N ASP A 297 -7.53 23.71 9.52
CA ASP A 297 -7.90 25.04 10.05
C ASP A 297 -7.59 25.17 11.55
N GLY A 298 -7.88 24.12 12.32
CA GLY A 298 -7.56 24.08 13.75
C GLY A 298 -6.07 24.04 14.05
N ALA A 299 -5.33 23.26 13.26
CA ALA A 299 -3.89 23.04 13.45
C ALA A 299 -3.03 24.21 12.98
N CYS A 300 -3.34 24.79 11.79
CA CYS A 300 -2.48 25.71 11.04
C CYS A 300 -3.17 27.02 10.68
N GLY A 301 -4.49 27.12 10.85
CA GLY A 301 -5.28 28.26 10.43
C GLY A 301 -5.17 29.49 11.36
N PRO A 302 -5.76 30.64 10.94
CA PRO A 302 -5.78 31.83 11.77
C PRO A 302 -6.57 31.60 13.08
N GLN A 303 -6.22 32.34 14.14
CA GLN A 303 -6.78 32.19 15.50
C GLN A 303 -8.21 32.76 15.60
N THR A 304 -9.15 32.22 14.81
CA THR A 304 -10.58 32.54 14.89
C THR A 304 -11.26 31.75 16.01
N ALA A 305 -12.47 32.19 16.45
CA ALA A 305 -13.26 31.45 17.43
C ALA A 305 -13.59 30.01 16.92
N ARG A 306 -13.90 29.88 15.61
CA ARG A 306 -14.19 28.58 14.98
C ARG A 306 -12.96 27.67 15.01
N ASN A 307 -11.80 28.19 14.60
CA ASN A 307 -10.58 27.38 14.49
C ASN A 307 -10.05 26.94 15.86
N ARG A 308 -10.27 27.75 16.92
CA ARG A 308 -9.99 27.34 18.30
C ARG A 308 -10.83 26.13 18.74
N VAL A 309 -12.09 26.05 18.30
CA VAL A 309 -12.92 24.86 18.59
C VAL A 309 -12.31 23.62 17.93
N TRP A 310 -11.90 23.72 16.67
CA TRP A 310 -11.24 22.61 15.97
C TRP A 310 -9.89 22.24 16.58
N ALA A 311 -9.09 23.22 16.99
CA ALA A 311 -7.82 23.00 17.69
C ALA A 311 -8.02 22.19 19.00
N ASN A 312 -9.11 22.46 19.74
CA ASN A 312 -9.43 21.71 20.97
C ASN A 312 -9.92 20.27 20.69
N LEU A 313 -10.16 19.88 19.44
CA LEU A 313 -10.52 18.52 19.03
C LEU A 313 -9.31 17.70 18.59
N LEU A 314 -8.14 18.34 18.44
CA LEU A 314 -6.87 17.65 18.17
C LEU A 314 -6.44 16.84 19.40
N PRO A 315 -5.64 15.77 19.23
CA PRO A 315 -5.06 15.02 20.34
C PRO A 315 -4.33 15.92 21.34
N ALA A 316 -4.37 15.57 22.62
CA ALA A 316 -3.78 16.40 23.69
C ALA A 316 -2.25 16.59 23.56
N ASP A 317 -1.58 15.66 22.91
CA ASP A 317 -0.13 15.66 22.64
C ASP A 317 0.24 16.23 21.25
N PHE A 318 -0.76 16.72 20.49
CA PHE A 318 -0.58 17.21 19.12
C PHE A 318 0.56 18.22 18.99
N ASP A 319 0.57 19.26 19.82
CA ASP A 319 1.59 20.31 19.79
C ASP A 319 2.99 19.80 20.20
N GLN A 320 3.06 18.78 21.06
CA GLN A 320 4.32 18.17 21.46
C GLN A 320 4.94 17.36 20.33
N MET A 321 4.11 16.67 19.54
CA MET A 321 4.54 15.84 18.43
C MET A 321 4.90 16.65 17.17
N ALA A 322 4.08 17.67 16.82
CA ALA A 322 4.24 18.44 15.59
C ALA A 322 5.15 19.67 15.77
N GLY A 323 5.30 20.20 17.00
CA GLY A 323 6.03 21.43 17.27
C GLY A 323 5.45 22.64 16.51
N GLU A 324 6.32 23.56 16.10
CA GLU A 324 5.94 24.79 15.36
C GLU A 324 5.92 24.62 13.83
N SER A 325 6.33 23.45 13.30
CA SER A 325 6.41 23.20 11.88
C SER A 325 5.00 23.00 11.28
N ASN A 326 4.59 23.91 10.38
CA ASN A 326 3.32 23.75 9.66
C ASN A 326 3.27 22.45 8.84
N TYR A 327 4.41 22.02 8.27
CA TYR A 327 4.50 20.74 7.57
C TYR A 327 4.16 19.57 8.51
N LEU A 328 4.83 19.48 9.68
CA LEU A 328 4.58 18.39 10.63
C LEU A 328 3.16 18.45 11.20
N ARG A 329 2.60 19.63 11.42
CA ARG A 329 1.21 19.80 11.86
C ARG A 329 0.21 19.27 10.83
N MET A 330 0.40 19.58 9.55
CA MET A 330 -0.44 19.05 8.47
C MET A 330 -0.25 17.54 8.28
N LEU A 331 0.99 17.06 8.36
CA LEU A 331 1.28 15.64 8.26
C LEU A 331 0.62 14.87 9.43
N GLN A 332 0.64 15.40 10.65
CA GLN A 332 -0.01 14.79 11.81
C GLN A 332 -1.54 14.80 11.70
N VAL A 333 -2.13 15.83 11.08
CA VAL A 333 -3.58 15.81 10.75
C VAL A 333 -3.86 14.69 9.73
N ALA A 334 -3.01 14.54 8.72
CA ALA A 334 -3.11 13.44 7.75
C ALA A 334 -2.95 12.08 8.43
N ASP A 335 -2.00 11.92 9.36
CA ASP A 335 -1.82 10.72 10.18
C ASP A 335 -3.09 10.34 10.94
N MET A 336 -3.71 11.32 11.59
CA MET A 336 -4.92 11.14 12.37
C MET A 336 -6.09 10.68 11.49
N ILE A 337 -6.26 11.27 10.32
CA ILE A 337 -7.33 10.92 9.38
C ILE A 337 -7.04 9.55 8.74
N ALA A 338 -5.80 9.30 8.32
CA ALA A 338 -5.40 8.02 7.73
C ALA A 338 -5.55 6.85 8.71
N GLY A 339 -5.39 7.08 10.00
CA GLY A 339 -5.60 6.07 11.04
C GLY A 339 -7.07 5.75 11.35
N MET A 340 -8.04 6.44 10.71
CA MET A 340 -9.46 6.16 10.90
C MET A 340 -9.89 4.95 10.04
N THR A 341 -10.89 4.20 10.52
CA THR A 341 -11.66 3.30 9.65
C THR A 341 -12.69 4.10 8.85
N ASP A 342 -13.18 3.57 7.73
CA ASP A 342 -14.23 4.20 6.92
C ASP A 342 -15.44 4.60 7.76
N SER A 343 -15.94 3.67 8.58
CA SER A 343 -17.09 3.90 9.46
C SER A 343 -16.83 4.98 10.50
N TYR A 344 -15.60 5.04 11.05
CA TYR A 344 -15.25 6.07 12.02
C TYR A 344 -15.14 7.44 11.35
N ALA A 345 -14.52 7.53 10.16
CA ALA A 345 -14.39 8.76 9.40
C ALA A 345 -15.76 9.34 9.02
N VAL A 346 -16.70 8.49 8.54
CA VAL A 346 -18.10 8.89 8.25
C VAL A 346 -18.79 9.41 9.53
N SER A 347 -18.67 8.69 10.63
CA SER A 347 -19.30 9.07 11.89
C SER A 347 -18.72 10.37 12.46
N ALA A 348 -17.40 10.56 12.38
CA ALA A 348 -16.74 11.80 12.78
C ALA A 348 -17.20 12.98 11.92
N TYR A 349 -17.20 12.80 10.58
CA TYR A 349 -17.69 13.80 9.64
C TYR A 349 -19.12 14.23 9.93
N ARG A 350 -20.05 13.28 10.12
CA ARG A 350 -21.47 13.55 10.41
C ARG A 350 -21.65 14.39 11.69
N ARG A 351 -20.94 14.02 12.78
CA ARG A 351 -20.97 14.77 14.04
C ARG A 351 -20.40 16.18 13.87
N LEU A 352 -19.23 16.30 13.24
CA LEU A 352 -18.52 17.58 13.13
C LEU A 352 -19.16 18.56 12.14
N LYS A 353 -19.89 18.04 11.15
CA LYS A 353 -20.69 18.86 10.22
C LYS A 353 -22.12 19.12 10.73
N GLY A 354 -22.50 18.63 11.90
CA GLY A 354 -23.83 18.85 12.49
C GLY A 354 -24.96 18.08 11.82
N ILE A 355 -24.64 17.03 11.05
CA ILE A 355 -25.63 16.14 10.41
C ILE A 355 -26.22 15.21 11.47
N GLU A 356 -25.42 14.83 12.45
CA GLU A 356 -25.81 14.01 13.60
C GLU A 356 -25.13 14.58 14.85
N LEU A 357 -25.92 15.01 15.83
CA LEU A 357 -25.36 15.52 17.08
C LEU A 357 -24.98 14.37 18.02
N PRO A 358 -23.93 14.55 18.86
CA PRO A 358 -23.64 13.59 19.92
C PRO A 358 -24.86 13.44 20.84
N GLY A 359 -25.28 12.19 21.09
CA GLY A 359 -26.35 11.87 22.00
C GLY A 359 -25.91 12.01 23.47
#